data_6ae3441803efa4e5c6b0f13f069c3d52
#
_entry.id   6ae3441803efa4e5c6b0f13f069c3d52
#
_cell.length_a   1.000
_cell.length_b   1.000
_cell.length_c   1.000
_cell.angle_alpha   90.00
_cell.angle_beta   90.00
_cell.angle_gamma   90.00
#
_symmetry.space_group_name_H-M   'P 1'
#
loop_
_entity.id
_entity.type
_entity.pdbx_description
1 polymer ?
#
loop_
_entity_poly.entity_id
_entity_poly.type
_entity_poly.pdbx_seq_one_letter_code
_entity_poly.pdbx_strand_id
1 'polypeptide(L)'
;EMSASLVGSEMCIRDSFMEAGDWIIWQMTGVETRSACCAGYKAYYHHENGYPSKEFFKAVDPEMENIVADKLDAPIKGVGEKAGHLTASMAREMGLMEGIPVATCIIDAHASLPGCGIGEPGKMMIIVGTSSVHMMLGEKEVAIKGSSGTVKDGIMPGYFGYEAGQSCVGDHFAWFVENCVPESYEQEARVRGISIHQLLSEKLSTYKAGASGLLALDWFNGVRTPLMLSLIHI
;
A
#
# COMPACT_ATOMS: atom_id res chain seq x y z
N GLU A 1 13.86 1.18 5.78
CA GLU A 1 15.21 1.70 6.11
C GLU A 1 16.05 1.76 4.84
N MET A 2 16.05 2.92 4.20
CA MET A 2 17.03 3.16 3.13
C MET A 2 18.40 3.34 3.79
N SER A 3 19.28 2.37 3.58
CA SER A 3 20.66 2.47 4.02
C SER A 3 21.32 3.67 3.36
N ALA A 4 21.87 4.58 4.18
CA ALA A 4 22.51 5.82 3.78
C ALA A 4 23.88 5.62 3.06
N SER A 5 24.10 4.49 2.40
CA SER A 5 25.39 4.19 1.75
C SER A 5 25.52 4.67 0.32
N LEU A 6 24.57 5.45 -0.18
CA LEU A 6 24.59 5.95 -1.54
C LEU A 6 25.00 7.43 -1.57
N VAL A 7 26.21 7.69 -1.95
CA VAL A 7 26.74 9.04 -2.20
C VAL A 7 25.88 9.83 -3.21
N GLY A 8 25.11 9.14 -4.06
CA GLY A 8 24.08 9.74 -4.90
C GLY A 8 22.76 10.06 -4.18
N SER A 9 22.53 9.50 -2.99
CA SER A 9 21.29 9.71 -2.23
C SER A 9 21.24 11.05 -1.50
N GLU A 10 22.37 11.62 -1.13
CA GLU A 10 22.40 12.94 -0.48
C GLU A 10 21.86 14.03 -1.41
N MET A 11 22.13 13.95 -2.71
CA MET A 11 21.55 14.89 -3.67
C MET A 11 20.03 14.71 -3.80
N CYS A 12 19.53 13.48 -3.89
CA CYS A 12 18.09 13.23 -4.02
C CYS A 12 17.31 13.61 -2.75
N ILE A 13 17.84 13.27 -1.57
CA ILE A 13 17.21 13.66 -0.28
C ILE A 13 17.29 15.17 -0.09
N ARG A 14 18.35 15.80 -0.54
CA ARG A 14 18.52 17.25 -0.46
C ARG A 14 17.53 18.00 -1.35
N ASP A 15 17.32 17.54 -2.56
CA ASP A 15 16.64 18.33 -3.59
C ASP A 15 15.17 17.89 -3.77
N SER A 16 14.82 16.62 -3.54
CA SER A 16 13.47 16.12 -3.74
C SER A 16 13.16 14.90 -2.88
N PHE A 17 11.96 14.79 -2.33
CA PHE A 17 11.42 13.57 -1.76
C PHE A 17 10.58 12.85 -2.80
N MET A 18 10.83 11.57 -3.00
CA MET A 18 10.24 10.82 -4.09
C MET A 18 10.09 9.35 -3.73
N GLU A 19 8.97 8.77 -4.09
CA GLU A 19 8.78 7.32 -4.02
C GLU A 19 9.67 6.61 -5.05
N ALA A 20 10.13 5.41 -4.71
CA ALA A 20 11.06 4.65 -5.55
C ALA A 20 10.52 4.41 -6.97
N GLY A 21 9.21 4.18 -7.12
CA GLY A 21 8.57 4.01 -8.42
C GLY A 21 8.64 5.28 -9.27
N ASP A 22 8.36 6.44 -8.69
CA ASP A 22 8.47 7.74 -9.38
C ASP A 22 9.93 8.02 -9.76
N TRP A 23 10.89 7.69 -8.89
CA TRP A 23 12.30 7.84 -9.17
C TRP A 23 12.75 6.97 -10.37
N ILE A 24 12.31 5.71 -10.42
CA ILE A 24 12.60 4.83 -11.55
C ILE A 24 12.05 5.43 -12.86
N ILE A 25 10.82 5.90 -12.85
CA ILE A 25 10.20 6.53 -14.01
C ILE A 25 10.97 7.79 -14.42
N TRP A 26 11.42 8.59 -13.48
CA TRP A 26 12.27 9.75 -13.76
C TRP A 26 13.60 9.33 -14.41
N GLN A 27 14.28 8.29 -13.90
CA GLN A 27 15.52 7.79 -14.53
C GLN A 27 15.26 7.30 -15.95
N MET A 28 14.14 6.63 -16.20
CA MET A 28 13.78 6.12 -17.53
C MET A 28 13.47 7.23 -18.52
N THR A 29 12.88 8.32 -18.09
CA THR A 29 12.32 9.36 -18.98
C THR A 29 13.10 10.67 -18.96
N GLY A 30 13.88 10.93 -17.94
CA GLY A 30 14.49 12.23 -17.66
C GLY A 30 13.48 13.31 -17.22
N VAL A 31 12.21 12.95 -17.05
CA VAL A 31 11.12 13.87 -16.66
C VAL A 31 10.66 13.56 -15.26
N GLU A 32 10.82 14.51 -14.33
CA GLU A 32 10.33 14.38 -12.97
C GLU A 32 8.81 14.53 -12.93
N THR A 33 8.12 13.49 -12.47
CA THR A 33 6.68 13.45 -12.28
C THR A 33 6.37 12.65 -11.02
N ARG A 34 5.21 12.90 -10.43
CA ARG A 34 4.67 12.08 -9.34
C ARG A 34 3.44 11.33 -9.81
N SER A 35 3.33 10.08 -9.42
CA SER A 35 2.10 9.31 -9.58
C SER A 35 1.04 9.78 -8.58
N ALA A 36 -0.20 9.97 -9.02
CA ALA A 36 -1.32 10.24 -8.12
C ALA A 36 -1.49 9.14 -7.06
N CYS A 37 -1.16 7.90 -7.41
CA CYS A 37 -1.11 6.78 -6.47
C CYS A 37 -0.13 7.06 -5.33
N CYS A 38 1.13 7.33 -5.66
CA CYS A 38 2.18 7.57 -4.67
C CYS A 38 1.93 8.87 -3.89
N ALA A 39 1.63 9.96 -4.59
CA ALA A 39 1.39 11.26 -3.96
C ALA A 39 0.18 11.22 -3.01
N GLY A 40 -0.92 10.59 -3.40
CA GLY A 40 -2.12 10.51 -2.59
C GLY A 40 -1.97 9.59 -1.38
N TYR A 41 -1.52 8.35 -1.59
CA TYR A 41 -1.43 7.38 -0.48
C TYR A 41 -0.22 7.56 0.43
N LYS A 42 0.85 8.19 -0.05
CA LYS A 42 2.10 8.32 0.71
C LYS A 42 2.43 9.74 1.19
N ALA A 43 1.88 10.77 0.51
CA ALA A 43 2.22 12.16 0.80
C ALA A 43 0.98 13.06 1.00
N TYR A 44 -0.20 12.49 1.23
CA TYR A 44 -1.44 13.22 1.52
C TYR A 44 -1.89 14.20 0.43
N TYR A 45 -1.47 13.98 -0.82
CA TYR A 45 -1.94 14.80 -1.94
C TYR A 45 -3.42 14.57 -2.22
N HIS A 46 -4.18 15.64 -2.33
CA HIS A 46 -5.60 15.61 -2.69
C HIS A 46 -5.81 16.27 -4.05
N HIS A 47 -6.56 15.64 -4.93
CA HIS A 47 -6.72 16.07 -6.32
C HIS A 47 -7.29 17.49 -6.51
N GLU A 48 -8.14 17.98 -5.58
CA GLU A 48 -8.70 19.32 -5.62
C GLU A 48 -7.91 20.33 -4.78
N ASN A 49 -7.40 19.89 -3.62
CA ASN A 49 -6.81 20.78 -2.62
C ASN A 49 -5.28 20.80 -2.65
N GLY A 50 -4.65 19.90 -3.43
CA GLY A 50 -3.20 19.74 -3.43
C GLY A 50 -2.67 19.05 -2.16
N TYR A 51 -1.44 19.34 -1.81
CA TYR A 51 -0.83 18.90 -0.56
C TYR A 51 -1.40 19.65 0.65
N PRO A 52 -1.26 19.12 1.88
CA PRO A 52 -1.60 19.86 3.10
C PRO A 52 -0.92 21.21 3.19
N SER A 53 -1.50 22.12 3.96
CA SER A 53 -1.02 23.50 4.07
C SER A 53 0.34 23.59 4.77
N LYS A 54 1.01 24.75 4.58
CA LYS A 54 2.27 25.06 5.27
C LYS A 54 2.12 25.00 6.79
N GLU A 55 0.97 25.48 7.31
CA GLU A 55 0.66 25.47 8.74
C GLU A 55 0.55 24.04 9.29
N PHE A 56 -0.01 23.11 8.50
CA PHE A 56 -0.06 21.69 8.85
C PHE A 56 1.36 21.13 9.00
N PHE A 57 2.21 21.32 8.00
CA PHE A 57 3.58 20.80 8.05
C PHE A 57 4.40 21.48 9.15
N LYS A 58 4.26 22.79 9.35
CA LYS A 58 4.90 23.53 10.44
C LYS A 58 4.48 23.04 11.83
N ALA A 59 3.22 22.60 11.97
CA ALA A 59 2.72 22.05 13.23
C ALA A 59 3.29 20.64 13.51
N VAL A 60 3.65 19.88 12.46
CA VAL A 60 4.36 18.60 12.57
C VAL A 60 5.82 18.83 12.96
N ASP A 61 6.51 19.67 12.21
CA ASP A 61 7.87 20.13 12.48
C ASP A 61 8.09 21.50 11.85
N PRO A 62 8.61 22.49 12.61
CA PRO A 62 8.87 23.84 12.08
C PRO A 62 9.77 23.85 10.81
N GLU A 63 10.71 22.90 10.68
CA GLU A 63 11.58 22.79 9.51
C GLU A 63 10.83 22.30 8.26
N MET A 64 9.65 21.71 8.41
CA MET A 64 8.82 21.22 7.31
C MET A 64 7.88 22.29 6.72
N GLU A 65 7.86 23.51 7.22
CA GLU A 65 6.93 24.55 6.78
C GLU A 65 6.86 24.69 5.24
N ASN A 66 7.98 24.60 4.55
CA ASN A 66 8.06 24.74 3.10
C ASN A 66 8.30 23.43 2.34
N ILE A 67 8.12 22.28 2.99
CA ILE A 67 8.47 20.97 2.45
C ILE A 67 7.86 20.67 1.08
N VAL A 68 6.65 21.17 0.83
CA VAL A 68 5.96 20.98 -0.46
C VAL A 68 6.73 21.69 -1.57
N ALA A 69 7.02 22.98 -1.42
CA ALA A 69 7.74 23.75 -2.42
C ALA A 69 9.20 23.30 -2.58
N ASP A 70 9.83 22.89 -1.47
CA ASP A 70 11.24 22.55 -1.45
C ASP A 70 11.53 21.12 -1.92
N LYS A 71 10.57 20.17 -1.73
CA LYS A 71 10.84 18.74 -1.87
C LYS A 71 9.80 17.93 -2.65
N LEU A 72 8.56 18.43 -2.76
CA LEU A 72 7.45 17.67 -3.36
C LEU A 72 6.90 18.32 -4.64
N ASP A 73 7.42 19.48 -5.03
CA ASP A 73 6.94 20.24 -6.18
C ASP A 73 7.33 19.56 -7.50
N ALA A 74 6.40 18.74 -8.02
CA ALA A 74 6.49 18.14 -9.35
C ALA A 74 5.08 17.87 -9.88
N PRO A 75 4.88 17.81 -11.21
CA PRO A 75 3.57 17.51 -11.79
C PRO A 75 3.03 16.16 -11.32
N ILE A 76 1.78 16.16 -10.82
CA ILE A 76 1.06 14.95 -10.45
C ILE A 76 0.29 14.44 -11.67
N LYS A 77 0.39 13.14 -11.95
CA LYS A 77 -0.30 12.47 -13.05
C LYS A 77 -1.03 11.23 -12.56
N GLY A 78 -2.21 10.99 -13.11
CA GLY A 78 -3.02 9.80 -12.82
C GLY A 78 -2.33 8.51 -13.22
N VAL A 79 -2.76 7.40 -12.62
CA VAL A 79 -2.27 6.06 -12.98
C VAL A 79 -2.61 5.77 -14.45
N GLY A 80 -1.61 5.29 -15.19
CA GLY A 80 -1.73 5.00 -16.62
C GLY A 80 -1.49 6.20 -17.56
N GLU A 81 -1.38 7.41 -17.02
CA GLU A 81 -0.97 8.57 -17.82
C GLU A 81 0.52 8.48 -18.20
N LYS A 82 0.83 9.09 -19.33
CA LYS A 82 2.22 9.13 -19.80
C LYS A 82 3.06 10.07 -18.94
N ALA A 83 4.05 9.54 -18.25
CA ALA A 83 5.05 10.31 -17.51
C ALA A 83 6.03 11.00 -18.48
N GLY A 84 6.52 10.28 -19.46
CA GLY A 84 7.48 10.75 -20.46
C GLY A 84 7.73 9.74 -21.56
N HIS A 85 8.87 9.86 -22.21
CA HIS A 85 9.36 8.93 -23.21
C HIS A 85 10.69 8.30 -22.77
N LEU A 86 10.90 7.04 -23.09
CA LEU A 86 12.13 6.33 -22.76
C LEU A 86 13.32 7.00 -23.43
N THR A 87 14.34 7.33 -22.64
CA THR A 87 15.57 7.98 -23.16
C THR A 87 16.44 7.00 -23.96
N ALA A 88 17.26 7.53 -24.84
CA ALA A 88 18.18 6.72 -25.66
C ALA A 88 19.16 5.87 -24.82
N SER A 89 19.61 6.38 -23.67
CA SER A 89 20.49 5.64 -22.74
C SER A 89 19.78 4.45 -22.13
N MET A 90 18.60 4.66 -21.55
CA MET A 90 17.83 3.59 -20.93
C MET A 90 17.32 2.57 -21.95
N ALA A 91 16.93 3.04 -23.14
CA ALA A 91 16.53 2.15 -24.22
C ALA A 91 17.65 1.17 -24.59
N ARG A 92 18.90 1.63 -24.68
CA ARG A 92 20.07 0.76 -24.95
C ARG A 92 20.29 -0.24 -23.80
N GLU A 93 20.23 0.20 -22.54
CA GLU A 93 20.42 -0.69 -21.39
C GLU A 93 19.34 -1.76 -21.28
N MET A 94 18.09 -1.41 -21.59
CA MET A 94 16.94 -2.30 -21.52
C MET A 94 16.72 -3.14 -22.78
N GLY A 95 17.44 -2.88 -23.86
CA GLY A 95 17.22 -3.55 -25.15
C GLY A 95 15.88 -3.17 -25.79
N LEU A 96 15.39 -1.95 -25.56
CA LEU A 96 14.13 -1.43 -26.07
C LEU A 96 14.35 -0.31 -27.10
N MET A 97 13.28 0.12 -27.75
CA MET A 97 13.33 1.26 -28.67
C MET A 97 13.29 2.57 -27.87
N GLU A 98 14.11 3.53 -28.29
CA GLU A 98 14.05 4.90 -27.80
C GLU A 98 12.69 5.54 -28.10
N GLY A 99 12.21 6.39 -27.19
CA GLY A 99 11.01 7.20 -27.42
C GLY A 99 9.69 6.50 -27.17
N ILE A 100 9.68 5.23 -26.76
CA ILE A 100 8.43 4.59 -26.33
C ILE A 100 7.84 5.32 -25.11
N PRO A 101 6.49 5.49 -25.04
CA PRO A 101 5.87 6.13 -23.90
C PRO A 101 6.04 5.29 -22.63
N VAL A 102 6.34 5.97 -21.53
CA VAL A 102 6.45 5.38 -20.19
C VAL A 102 5.33 5.94 -19.34
N ALA A 103 4.51 5.08 -18.77
CA ALA A 103 3.42 5.46 -17.87
C ALA A 103 3.94 5.80 -16.47
N THR A 104 3.12 6.51 -15.68
CA THR A 104 3.35 6.70 -14.25
C THR A 104 3.36 5.38 -13.51
N CYS A 105 4.06 5.32 -12.38
CA CYS A 105 4.08 4.14 -11.54
C CYS A 105 2.77 3.96 -10.75
N ILE A 106 2.58 2.76 -10.24
CA ILE A 106 1.51 2.39 -9.31
C ILE A 106 2.13 1.53 -8.20
N ILE A 107 1.62 1.65 -6.99
CA ILE A 107 2.04 0.81 -5.86
C ILE A 107 1.59 -0.64 -6.14
N ASP A 108 2.42 -1.63 -5.82
CA ASP A 108 2.22 -3.06 -6.11
C ASP A 108 0.85 -3.59 -5.65
N ALA A 109 0.48 -3.29 -4.41
CA ALA A 109 -0.82 -3.66 -3.87
C ALA A 109 -1.99 -3.05 -4.69
N HIS A 110 -1.86 -1.79 -5.10
CA HIS A 110 -2.88 -1.10 -5.89
C HIS A 110 -2.97 -1.64 -7.32
N ALA A 111 -1.81 -2.03 -7.91
CA ALA A 111 -1.77 -2.69 -9.21
C ALA A 111 -2.47 -4.05 -9.22
N SER A 112 -2.54 -4.71 -8.08
CA SER A 112 -3.21 -6.01 -7.95
C SER A 112 -4.72 -5.94 -8.20
N LEU A 113 -5.35 -4.79 -7.94
CA LEU A 113 -6.81 -4.62 -8.14
C LEU A 113 -7.19 -4.74 -9.62
N PRO A 114 -6.63 -3.97 -10.56
CA PRO A 114 -6.85 -4.21 -11.99
C PRO A 114 -6.25 -5.54 -12.46
N GLY A 115 -5.14 -6.00 -11.85
CA GLY A 115 -4.56 -7.31 -12.13
C GLY A 115 -5.51 -8.48 -11.86
N CYS A 116 -6.42 -8.34 -10.89
CA CYS A 116 -7.50 -9.29 -10.61
C CYS A 116 -8.77 -9.06 -11.47
N GLY A 117 -8.70 -8.18 -12.48
CA GLY A 117 -9.82 -7.89 -13.37
C GLY A 117 -10.89 -6.99 -12.75
N ILE A 118 -10.56 -6.22 -11.70
CA ILE A 118 -11.47 -5.26 -11.07
C ILE A 118 -11.17 -3.87 -11.64
N GLY A 119 -11.96 -3.47 -12.63
CA GLY A 119 -11.84 -2.17 -13.29
C GLY A 119 -12.98 -1.20 -13.00
N GLU A 120 -13.95 -1.58 -12.16
CA GLU A 120 -15.16 -0.81 -11.85
C GLU A 120 -15.60 -1.00 -10.39
N PRO A 121 -16.44 -0.11 -9.84
CA PRO A 121 -17.00 -0.25 -8.50
C PRO A 121 -17.84 -1.52 -8.31
N GLY A 122 -18.07 -1.88 -7.03
CA GLY A 122 -18.93 -3.00 -6.66
C GLY A 122 -18.19 -4.29 -6.29
N LYS A 123 -16.88 -4.31 -6.42
CA LYS A 123 -16.01 -5.42 -5.98
C LYS A 123 -14.95 -4.92 -5.05
N MET A 124 -14.60 -5.74 -4.06
CA MET A 124 -13.49 -5.51 -3.14
C MET A 124 -12.42 -6.55 -3.41
N MET A 125 -11.17 -6.13 -3.39
CA MET A 125 -10.01 -7.01 -3.35
C MET A 125 -9.43 -7.01 -1.95
N ILE A 126 -9.05 -8.17 -1.48
CA ILE A 126 -8.33 -8.35 -0.21
C ILE A 126 -7.04 -9.08 -0.50
N ILE A 127 -5.92 -8.43 -0.24
CA ILE A 127 -4.61 -9.07 -0.23
C ILE A 127 -4.40 -9.62 1.17
N VAL A 128 -4.14 -10.91 1.28
CA VAL A 128 -3.94 -11.62 2.54
C VAL A 128 -2.53 -12.19 2.58
N GLY A 129 -1.74 -11.70 3.52
CA GLY A 129 -0.38 -12.15 3.79
C GLY A 129 -0.10 -12.12 5.29
N THR A 130 1.07 -11.69 5.71
CA THR A 130 1.40 -11.35 7.10
C THR A 130 0.40 -10.33 7.65
N SER A 131 0.13 -9.30 6.86
CA SER A 131 -0.94 -8.30 7.05
C SER A 131 -1.99 -8.44 5.95
N SER A 132 -3.03 -7.61 5.97
CA SER A 132 -3.95 -7.51 4.84
C SER A 132 -4.13 -6.07 4.38
N VAL A 133 -4.42 -5.92 3.07
CA VAL A 133 -4.83 -4.66 2.45
C VAL A 133 -6.15 -4.90 1.75
N HIS A 134 -7.12 -4.03 2.02
CA HIS A 134 -8.46 -4.09 1.44
C HIS A 134 -8.61 -2.90 0.51
N MET A 135 -8.97 -3.15 -0.74
CA MET A 135 -9.10 -2.10 -1.75
C MET A 135 -10.38 -2.25 -2.55
N MET A 136 -10.97 -1.12 -2.89
CA MET A 136 -12.13 -1.04 -3.78
C MET A 136 -12.14 0.27 -4.56
N LEU A 137 -12.92 0.30 -5.62
CA LEU A 137 -13.17 1.52 -6.40
C LEU A 137 -14.51 2.13 -6.02
N GLY A 138 -14.62 3.45 -6.13
CA GLY A 138 -15.85 4.19 -5.96
C GLY A 138 -15.96 5.35 -6.95
N GLU A 139 -17.18 5.77 -7.27
CA GLU A 139 -17.46 6.89 -8.17
C GLU A 139 -17.32 8.25 -7.51
N LYS A 140 -17.44 8.29 -6.20
CA LYS A 140 -17.46 9.52 -5.39
C LYS A 140 -16.42 9.40 -4.27
N GLU A 141 -15.96 10.53 -3.81
CA GLU A 141 -15.19 10.59 -2.58
C GLU A 141 -16.12 10.50 -1.37
N VAL A 142 -15.82 9.55 -0.49
CA VAL A 142 -16.52 9.37 0.78
C VAL A 142 -15.48 9.29 1.89
N ALA A 143 -15.55 10.21 2.84
CA ALA A 143 -14.70 10.17 4.02
C ALA A 143 -15.11 9.00 4.91
N ILE A 144 -14.29 7.96 4.96
CA ILE A 144 -14.48 6.80 5.83
C ILE A 144 -13.53 6.93 7.02
N LYS A 145 -14.09 7.13 8.20
CA LYS A 145 -13.29 7.27 9.42
C LYS A 145 -12.43 6.02 9.62
N GLY A 146 -11.12 6.24 9.72
CA GLY A 146 -10.15 5.18 9.96
C GLY A 146 -9.71 4.41 8.72
N SER A 147 -10.16 4.79 7.49
CA SER A 147 -9.55 4.26 6.27
C SER A 147 -8.12 4.78 6.11
N SER A 148 -7.28 4.02 5.43
CA SER A 148 -5.88 4.41 5.20
C SER A 148 -5.75 5.49 4.13
N GLY A 149 -6.71 5.58 3.20
CA GLY A 149 -6.71 6.60 2.16
C GLY A 149 -7.84 6.44 1.16
N THR A 150 -8.19 7.57 0.54
CA THR A 150 -9.10 7.63 -0.62
C THR A 150 -8.45 8.56 -1.64
N VAL A 151 -8.10 8.06 -2.82
CA VAL A 151 -7.32 8.81 -3.80
C VAL A 151 -7.97 8.76 -5.18
N LYS A 152 -8.23 9.93 -5.76
CA LYS A 152 -8.70 10.07 -7.13
C LYS A 152 -7.60 9.67 -8.11
N ASP A 153 -7.95 8.83 -9.10
CA ASP A 153 -7.04 8.33 -10.13
C ASP A 153 -5.77 7.63 -9.59
N GLY A 154 -5.84 7.18 -8.33
CA GLY A 154 -4.71 6.52 -7.66
C GLY A 154 -4.60 5.01 -7.95
N ILE A 155 -5.69 4.37 -8.41
CA ILE A 155 -5.72 2.95 -8.79
C ILE A 155 -6.20 2.76 -10.23
N MET A 156 -7.33 3.37 -10.56
CA MET A 156 -7.94 3.32 -11.89
C MET A 156 -8.38 4.72 -12.31
N PRO A 157 -8.11 5.11 -13.55
CA PRO A 157 -8.55 6.41 -14.08
C PRO A 157 -10.06 6.59 -13.96
N GLY A 158 -10.50 7.76 -13.52
CA GLY A 158 -11.90 8.12 -13.38
C GLY A 158 -12.54 7.71 -12.06
N TYR A 159 -11.90 6.91 -11.23
CA TYR A 159 -12.43 6.43 -9.95
C TYR A 159 -11.64 6.93 -8.74
N PHE A 160 -12.27 6.84 -7.57
CA PHE A 160 -11.61 6.95 -6.28
C PHE A 160 -11.19 5.56 -5.82
N GLY A 161 -9.91 5.39 -5.51
CA GLY A 161 -9.40 4.18 -4.88
C GLY A 161 -9.47 4.31 -3.36
N TYR A 162 -10.12 3.34 -2.70
CA TYR A 162 -10.22 3.25 -1.25
C TYR A 162 -9.24 2.21 -0.74
N GLU A 163 -8.51 2.53 0.31
CA GLU A 163 -7.62 1.62 1.00
C GLU A 163 -7.96 1.53 2.48
N ALA A 164 -8.03 0.30 2.97
CA ALA A 164 -8.03 -0.04 4.39
C ALA A 164 -7.07 -1.21 4.61
N GLY A 165 -6.67 -1.48 5.83
CA GLY A 165 -5.77 -2.60 6.06
C GLY A 165 -5.74 -3.02 7.53
N GLN A 166 -5.23 -4.24 7.74
CA GLN A 166 -5.05 -4.83 9.04
C GLN A 166 -3.59 -5.24 9.22
N SER A 167 -3.01 -4.90 10.36
CA SER A 167 -1.57 -5.06 10.59
C SER A 167 -1.14 -6.51 10.72
N CYS A 168 -2.04 -7.38 11.16
CA CYS A 168 -1.76 -8.78 11.38
C CYS A 168 -2.91 -9.66 10.88
N VAL A 169 -2.61 -10.63 10.05
CA VAL A 169 -3.55 -11.66 9.59
C VAL A 169 -2.86 -13.02 9.59
N GLY A 170 -1.90 -13.27 8.72
CA GLY A 170 -1.14 -14.51 8.69
C GLY A 170 -0.41 -14.79 9.99
N ASP A 171 0.15 -13.76 10.60
CA ASP A 171 0.84 -13.86 11.89
C ASP A 171 -0.09 -14.28 13.04
N HIS A 172 -1.38 -13.92 13.01
CA HIS A 172 -2.36 -14.44 13.99
C HIS A 172 -2.43 -15.95 13.97
N PHE A 173 -2.56 -16.52 12.76
CA PHE A 173 -2.69 -17.96 12.59
C PHE A 173 -1.38 -18.66 12.96
N ALA A 174 -0.23 -18.10 12.58
CA ALA A 174 1.07 -18.63 12.95
C ALA A 174 1.22 -18.63 14.47
N TRP A 175 1.00 -17.49 15.12
CA TRP A 175 1.08 -17.38 16.57
C TRP A 175 0.12 -18.34 17.29
N PHE A 176 -1.11 -18.45 16.81
CA PHE A 176 -2.11 -19.35 17.40
C PHE A 176 -1.67 -20.82 17.31
N VAL A 177 -1.17 -21.23 16.15
CA VAL A 177 -0.68 -22.60 15.96
C VAL A 177 0.51 -22.88 16.87
N GLU A 178 1.45 -21.97 16.98
CA GLU A 178 2.67 -22.13 17.79
C GLU A 178 2.39 -22.14 19.29
N ASN A 179 1.38 -21.38 19.76
CA ASN A 179 1.20 -21.14 21.19
C ASN A 179 -0.08 -21.73 21.79
N CYS A 180 -1.09 -22.06 20.97
CA CYS A 180 -2.42 -22.41 21.48
C CYS A 180 -2.92 -23.79 21.01
N VAL A 181 -2.28 -24.41 20.03
CA VAL A 181 -2.72 -25.71 19.50
C VAL A 181 -2.15 -26.84 20.35
N PRO A 182 -2.99 -27.76 20.85
CA PRO A 182 -2.52 -28.93 21.59
C PRO A 182 -1.65 -29.85 20.72
N GLU A 183 -0.58 -30.41 21.31
CA GLU A 183 0.31 -31.37 20.63
C GLU A 183 -0.43 -32.56 20.03
N SER A 184 -1.53 -32.97 20.64
CA SER A 184 -2.38 -34.05 20.10
C SER A 184 -2.94 -33.75 18.71
N TYR A 185 -3.22 -32.47 18.41
CA TYR A 185 -3.70 -32.09 17.09
C TYR A 185 -2.55 -32.07 16.07
N GLU A 186 -1.36 -31.67 16.49
CA GLU A 186 -0.19 -31.81 15.61
C GLU A 186 0.12 -33.27 15.27
N GLN A 187 0.02 -34.16 16.26
CA GLN A 187 0.20 -35.58 16.05
C GLN A 187 -0.88 -36.17 15.11
N GLU A 188 -2.15 -35.77 15.30
CA GLU A 188 -3.26 -36.17 14.41
C GLU A 188 -2.98 -35.70 12.97
N ALA A 189 -2.56 -34.45 12.77
CA ALA A 189 -2.24 -33.91 11.45
C ALA A 189 -1.09 -34.68 10.78
N ARG A 190 -0.02 -34.97 11.53
CA ARG A 190 1.12 -35.77 11.05
C ARG A 190 0.71 -37.20 10.63
N VAL A 191 -0.08 -37.88 11.46
CA VAL A 191 -0.57 -39.23 11.16
C VAL A 191 -1.44 -39.23 9.90
N ARG A 192 -2.26 -38.20 9.72
CA ARG A 192 -3.14 -38.06 8.55
C ARG A 192 -2.43 -37.54 7.31
N GLY A 193 -1.18 -37.05 7.42
CA GLY A 193 -0.43 -36.49 6.32
C GLY A 193 -1.01 -35.16 5.80
N ILE A 194 -1.69 -34.40 6.66
CA ILE A 194 -2.29 -33.09 6.34
C ILE A 194 -1.62 -31.96 7.14
N SER A 195 -1.80 -30.72 6.70
CA SER A 195 -1.30 -29.59 7.48
C SER A 195 -2.13 -29.37 8.74
N ILE A 196 -1.52 -28.77 9.77
CA ILE A 196 -2.24 -28.38 11.00
C ILE A 196 -3.38 -27.41 10.69
N HIS A 197 -3.19 -26.49 9.74
CA HIS A 197 -4.23 -25.55 9.32
C HIS A 197 -5.42 -26.27 8.66
N GLN A 198 -5.16 -27.30 7.88
CA GLN A 198 -6.23 -28.12 7.28
C GLN A 198 -7.01 -28.86 8.37
N LEU A 199 -6.33 -29.48 9.33
CA LEU A 199 -6.99 -30.16 10.46
C LEU A 199 -7.87 -29.16 11.26
N LEU A 200 -7.34 -28.00 11.58
CA LEU A 200 -8.09 -26.97 12.32
C LEU A 200 -9.29 -26.48 11.52
N SER A 201 -9.17 -26.31 10.22
CA SER A 201 -10.28 -25.93 9.34
C SER A 201 -11.38 -26.99 9.30
N GLU A 202 -11.01 -28.27 9.24
CA GLU A 202 -11.96 -29.38 9.30
C GLU A 202 -12.72 -29.39 10.65
N LYS A 203 -12.01 -29.26 11.77
CA LYS A 203 -12.62 -29.13 13.10
C LYS A 203 -13.54 -27.93 13.21
N LEU A 204 -13.12 -26.79 12.68
CA LEU A 204 -13.87 -25.54 12.70
C LEU A 204 -15.14 -25.60 11.83
N SER A 205 -15.14 -26.37 10.73
CA SER A 205 -16.27 -26.47 9.80
C SER A 205 -17.58 -26.94 10.46
N THR A 206 -17.48 -27.60 11.62
CA THR A 206 -18.64 -28.04 12.41
C THR A 206 -19.26 -26.94 13.27
N TYR A 207 -18.58 -25.81 13.43
CA TYR A 207 -19.02 -24.68 14.25
C TYR A 207 -19.64 -23.57 13.39
N LYS A 208 -20.70 -22.98 13.90
CA LYS A 208 -21.24 -21.75 13.32
C LYS A 208 -20.45 -20.54 13.83
N ALA A 209 -20.31 -19.53 13.00
CA ALA A 209 -19.69 -18.27 13.42
C ALA A 209 -20.36 -17.72 14.71
N GLY A 210 -19.55 -17.37 15.70
CA GLY A 210 -20.01 -16.88 16.99
C GLY A 210 -20.55 -17.92 17.95
N ALA A 211 -20.62 -19.20 17.61
CA ALA A 211 -21.20 -20.26 18.47
C ALA A 211 -20.45 -20.44 19.80
N SER A 212 -19.16 -20.14 19.85
CA SER A 212 -18.38 -20.19 21.08
C SER A 212 -18.68 -19.08 22.08
N GLY A 213 -19.24 -17.95 21.62
CA GLY A 213 -19.40 -16.72 22.42
C GLY A 213 -18.08 -16.01 22.74
N LEU A 214 -16.95 -16.53 22.27
CA LEU A 214 -15.65 -15.90 22.46
C LEU A 214 -15.46 -14.77 21.45
N LEU A 215 -14.89 -13.65 21.92
CA LEU A 215 -14.47 -12.53 21.12
C LEU A 215 -12.96 -12.34 21.30
N ALA A 216 -12.27 -12.08 20.22
CA ALA A 216 -10.85 -11.75 20.22
C ALA A 216 -10.63 -10.39 19.56
N LEU A 217 -9.73 -9.60 20.15
CA LEU A 217 -9.19 -8.42 19.46
C LEU A 217 -8.03 -8.88 18.59
N ASP A 218 -8.13 -8.54 17.32
CA ASP A 218 -7.15 -8.89 16.30
C ASP A 218 -6.01 -7.85 16.16
N TRP A 219 -5.72 -7.16 17.25
CA TRP A 219 -4.76 -6.04 17.29
C TRP A 219 -3.30 -6.48 17.47
N PHE A 220 -2.97 -7.65 17.00
CA PHE A 220 -1.58 -8.08 16.90
C PHE A 220 -0.84 -7.17 15.91
N ASN A 221 0.38 -6.77 16.23
CA ASN A 221 1.17 -5.82 15.45
C ASN A 221 0.51 -4.42 15.29
N GLY A 222 -0.49 -4.08 16.12
CA GLY A 222 -1.18 -2.80 16.10
C GLY A 222 -2.53 -2.82 15.41
N VAL A 223 -3.20 -1.67 15.40
CA VAL A 223 -4.50 -1.42 14.78
C VAL A 223 -4.35 -0.41 13.66
N ARG A 224 -4.20 -0.87 12.42
CA ARG A 224 -4.08 0.02 11.27
C ARG A 224 -5.42 0.71 10.97
N THR A 225 -6.47 -0.05 10.80
CA THR A 225 -7.83 0.44 10.59
C THR A 225 -8.71 -0.04 11.74
N PRO A 226 -9.51 0.79 12.43
CA PRO A 226 -9.77 2.21 12.16
C PRO A 226 -8.97 3.20 13.02
N LEU A 227 -8.04 2.77 13.85
CA LEU A 227 -7.44 3.62 14.89
C LEU A 227 -6.07 4.19 14.52
N MET A 228 -5.40 3.63 13.50
CA MET A 228 -4.03 3.99 13.08
C MET A 228 -3.01 3.94 14.22
N LEU A 229 -3.15 2.95 15.10
CA LEU A 229 -2.28 2.76 16.26
C LEU A 229 -1.27 1.64 16.01
N SER A 230 -0.01 1.91 16.28
CA SER A 230 1.06 0.89 16.37
C SER A 230 1.06 0.22 17.74
N LEU A 231 1.83 -0.87 17.88
CA LEU A 231 2.00 -1.57 19.16
C LEU A 231 2.45 -0.66 20.30
N ILE A 232 3.23 0.36 20.00
CA ILE A 232 3.71 1.33 21.00
C ILE A 232 2.56 2.10 21.67
N HIS A 233 1.45 2.29 20.95
CA HIS A 233 0.27 3.00 21.47
C HIS A 233 -0.71 2.09 22.20
N ILE A 234 -0.54 0.78 22.08
CA ILE A 234 -1.39 -0.23 22.71
C ILE A 234 -0.78 -0.75 24.01
#